data_363250f4e6df00e09d4050b99f58aeaf
#
_entry.id   363250f4e6df00e09d4050b99f58aeaf
#
_cell.length_a   1.000
_cell.length_b   1.000
_cell.length_c   1.000
_cell.angle_alpha   90.00
_cell.angle_beta   90.00
_cell.angle_gamma   90.00
#
_symmetry.space_group_name_H-M   'P 1'
#
loop_
_entity.id
_entity.type
_entity.pdbx_description
1 polymer ?
#
loop_
_entity_poly.entity_id
_entity_poly.type
_entity_poly.pdbx_seq_one_letter_code
_entity_poly.pdbx_strand_id
1 'polypeptide(L)'
;MNLFPYILGPVWVLDVTLTSDGHTIAAWRCKMGGEPQQTVYDAAAVAKGVAVVTVSGHGTIVKPADSQLAARVRDDRATFLWSEHDGRIAFVRRERLQGMLTELSEAGIHPQRIEVSAPPDTAAGELLAGLGWRQLLRPTAEGSSLAQAVVRRAALPVLGLFLCLLAANAAVAPSLNTRRQTLQKELSARERTASTAADATDRQRALLAEFSARPAVSRAVVCDRIAEAVPAQVVLTRLAVEPLTKRFEAGKPLQRQERTAVVAGTAPA
;
A
#
# COMPACT_ATOMS: atom_id res chain seq x y z
N MET A 1 16.44 -4.44 14.31
CA MET A 1 16.42 -5.92 14.34
C MET A 1 16.65 -6.42 12.92
N ASN A 2 17.71 -7.18 12.67
CA ASN A 2 18.03 -7.66 11.32
C ASN A 2 17.23 -8.95 11.05
N LEU A 3 16.22 -8.89 10.17
CA LEU A 3 15.34 -10.02 9.84
C LEU A 3 15.93 -10.95 8.76
N PHE A 4 16.99 -10.51 8.08
CA PHE A 4 17.59 -11.26 6.98
C PHE A 4 18.02 -12.68 7.32
N PRO A 5 18.64 -12.93 8.47
CA PRO A 5 19.06 -14.26 8.81
C PRO A 5 17.89 -15.26 8.99
N TYR A 6 16.71 -14.77 9.43
CA TYR A 6 15.52 -15.61 9.52
C TYR A 6 14.96 -15.98 8.14
N ILE A 7 15.04 -15.04 7.18
CA ILE A 7 14.57 -15.26 5.80
C ILE A 7 15.52 -16.20 5.05
N LEU A 8 16.82 -16.09 5.26
CA LEU A 8 17.83 -16.93 4.61
C LEU A 8 17.76 -18.40 5.06
N GLY A 9 17.31 -18.66 6.27
CA GLY A 9 17.26 -19.98 6.86
C GLY A 9 18.67 -20.53 7.19
N PRO A 10 18.88 -21.86 7.22
CA PRO A 10 20.18 -22.44 7.54
C PRO A 10 21.20 -22.10 6.45
N VAL A 11 22.39 -21.69 6.89
CA VAL A 11 23.56 -21.52 6.04
C VAL A 11 24.34 -22.84 6.03
N TRP A 12 24.72 -23.26 4.85
CA TRP A 12 25.56 -24.43 4.68
C TRP A 12 27.01 -23.98 4.51
N VAL A 13 27.91 -24.57 5.26
CA VAL A 13 29.36 -24.42 5.06
C VAL A 13 29.87 -25.74 4.51
N LEU A 14 30.45 -25.67 3.34
CA LEU A 14 31.09 -26.80 2.68
C LEU A 14 32.60 -26.67 2.91
N ASP A 15 33.12 -27.48 3.79
CA ASP A 15 34.58 -27.55 4.04
C ASP A 15 35.20 -28.53 3.06
N VAL A 16 35.89 -27.95 2.10
CA VAL A 16 36.53 -28.68 0.99
C VAL A 16 38.02 -28.82 1.28
N THR A 17 38.46 -30.05 1.48
CA THR A 17 39.87 -30.37 1.63
C THR A 17 40.40 -30.85 0.28
N LEU A 18 41.32 -30.06 -0.28
CA LEU A 18 42.01 -30.43 -1.51
C LEU A 18 43.07 -31.49 -1.23
N THR A 19 43.08 -32.52 -2.06
CA THR A 19 44.11 -33.58 -2.05
C THR A 19 44.97 -33.52 -3.32
N SER A 20 45.97 -34.39 -3.46
CA SER A 20 46.75 -34.47 -4.70
C SER A 20 45.92 -34.89 -5.90
N ASP A 21 44.94 -35.76 -5.69
CA ASP A 21 44.19 -36.46 -6.74
C ASP A 21 42.72 -36.04 -6.85
N GLY A 22 42.30 -35.10 -6.00
CA GLY A 22 40.90 -34.64 -6.00
C GLY A 22 40.57 -33.78 -4.80
N HIS A 23 39.35 -33.88 -4.30
CA HIS A 23 38.89 -33.16 -3.13
C HIS A 23 37.90 -34.00 -2.32
N THR A 24 37.77 -33.66 -1.03
CA THR A 24 36.75 -34.20 -0.15
C THR A 24 35.90 -33.06 0.41
N ILE A 25 34.58 -33.30 0.53
CA ILE A 25 33.64 -32.29 1.01
C ILE A 25 33.01 -32.75 2.32
N ALA A 26 33.20 -31.97 3.37
CA ALA A 26 32.44 -32.08 4.61
C ALA A 26 31.40 -30.97 4.68
N ALA A 27 30.16 -31.31 5.06
CA ALA A 27 29.08 -30.34 5.13
C ALA A 27 28.76 -29.99 6.58
N TRP A 28 28.62 -28.71 6.83
CA TRP A 28 28.23 -28.16 8.12
C TRP A 28 26.95 -27.35 7.93
N ARG A 29 26.01 -27.53 8.82
CA ARG A 29 24.75 -26.78 8.83
C ARG A 29 24.78 -25.78 9.99
N CYS A 30 24.80 -24.51 9.67
CA CYS A 30 24.77 -23.43 10.64
C CYS A 30 23.38 -22.85 10.75
N LYS A 31 22.77 -22.95 11.92
CA LYS A 31 21.54 -22.22 12.27
C LYS A 31 21.95 -20.91 12.90
N MET A 32 21.11 -19.89 12.69
CA MET A 32 21.36 -18.60 13.30
C MET A 32 21.42 -18.67 14.82
N GLY A 33 22.52 -18.20 15.40
CA GLY A 33 22.75 -18.24 16.85
C GLY A 33 23.03 -19.62 17.45
N GLY A 34 23.17 -20.66 16.61
CA GLY A 34 23.54 -22.02 17.02
C GLY A 34 24.94 -22.39 16.56
N GLU A 35 25.54 -23.37 17.22
CA GLU A 35 26.80 -23.95 16.80
C GLU A 35 26.66 -24.68 15.46
N PRO A 36 27.70 -24.63 14.60
CA PRO A 36 27.73 -25.39 13.38
C PRO A 36 27.67 -26.90 13.66
N GLN A 37 26.75 -27.58 13.01
CA GLN A 37 26.56 -29.03 13.15
C GLN A 37 27.04 -29.73 11.88
N GLN A 38 27.99 -30.63 12.03
CA GLN A 38 28.45 -31.46 10.94
C GLN A 38 27.31 -32.42 10.54
N THR A 39 27.06 -32.51 9.23
CA THR A 39 26.00 -33.35 8.66
C THR A 39 26.56 -34.10 7.46
N VAL A 40 25.83 -35.13 7.03
CA VAL A 40 26.15 -35.79 5.77
C VAL A 40 25.93 -34.82 4.62
N TYR A 41 26.88 -34.77 3.70
CA TYR A 41 26.75 -33.94 2.50
C TYR A 41 25.60 -34.44 1.62
N ASP A 42 24.61 -33.58 1.44
CA ASP A 42 23.47 -33.79 0.53
C ASP A 42 23.37 -32.58 -0.41
N ALA A 43 23.79 -32.78 -1.64
CA ALA A 43 23.79 -31.73 -2.66
C ALA A 43 22.43 -31.09 -2.87
N ALA A 44 21.34 -31.90 -2.83
CA ALA A 44 19.98 -31.39 -3.04
C ALA A 44 19.48 -30.51 -1.90
N ALA A 45 19.90 -30.79 -0.67
CA ALA A 45 19.60 -29.95 0.50
C ALA A 45 20.43 -28.67 0.49
N VAL A 46 21.70 -28.75 0.14
CA VAL A 46 22.61 -27.58 0.04
C VAL A 46 22.18 -26.64 -1.07
N ALA A 47 21.81 -27.16 -2.25
CA ALA A 47 21.35 -26.36 -3.39
C ALA A 47 20.11 -25.51 -3.08
N LYS A 48 19.28 -25.94 -2.13
CA LYS A 48 18.11 -25.18 -1.66
C LYS A 48 18.47 -24.11 -0.62
N GLY A 49 19.71 -24.10 -0.13
CA GLY A 49 20.20 -23.21 0.93
C GLY A 49 21.09 -22.11 0.41
N VAL A 50 21.72 -21.43 1.36
CA VAL A 50 22.83 -20.51 1.12
C VAL A 50 24.11 -21.27 1.47
N ALA A 51 25.03 -21.39 0.53
CA ALA A 51 26.27 -22.11 0.71
C ALA A 51 27.48 -21.18 0.79
N VAL A 52 28.36 -21.43 1.73
CA VAL A 52 29.72 -20.89 1.83
C VAL A 52 30.67 -22.05 1.65
N VAL A 53 31.72 -21.86 0.91
CA VAL A 53 32.77 -22.87 0.73
C VAL A 53 34.04 -22.43 1.48
N THR A 54 34.56 -23.30 2.33
CA THR A 54 35.91 -23.15 2.91
C THR A 54 36.84 -24.14 2.21
N VAL A 55 38.00 -23.66 1.83
CA VAL A 55 38.95 -24.47 1.09
C VAL A 55 40.25 -24.62 1.90
N SER A 56 40.66 -25.84 2.11
CA SER A 56 41.89 -26.19 2.81
C SER A 56 42.66 -27.30 2.09
N GLY A 57 43.83 -27.67 2.60
CA GLY A 57 44.61 -28.83 2.13
C GLY A 57 45.64 -28.52 1.06
N HIS A 58 45.82 -29.47 0.12
CA HIS A 58 46.94 -29.44 -0.84
C HIS A 58 46.87 -28.22 -1.80
N GLY A 59 47.94 -27.42 -1.81
CA GLY A 59 48.03 -26.22 -2.64
C GLY A 59 47.49 -24.93 -2.00
N THR A 60 46.94 -25.02 -0.79
CA THR A 60 46.72 -23.84 0.05
C THR A 60 47.98 -23.40 0.74
N ILE A 61 48.28 -22.12 0.68
CA ILE A 61 49.48 -21.52 1.29
C ILE A 61 49.02 -20.48 2.30
N VAL A 62 49.52 -20.58 3.52
CA VAL A 62 49.24 -19.61 4.58
C VAL A 62 50.54 -18.85 4.93
N LYS A 63 50.48 -17.53 4.91
CA LYS A 63 51.59 -16.61 5.19
C LYS A 63 51.11 -15.45 6.07
N PRO A 64 52.08 -14.77 6.78
CA PRO A 64 51.72 -13.51 7.45
C PRO A 64 51.16 -12.48 6.45
N ALA A 65 50.21 -11.69 6.88
CA ALA A 65 49.49 -10.73 6.01
C ALA A 65 50.35 -9.52 5.60
N ASP A 66 51.42 -9.24 6.33
CA ASP A 66 52.40 -8.18 6.08
C ASP A 66 53.52 -8.60 5.11
N SER A 67 53.55 -9.86 4.65
CA SER A 67 54.59 -10.37 3.74
C SER A 67 54.46 -9.74 2.35
N GLN A 68 55.63 -9.59 1.68
CA GLN A 68 55.64 -9.12 0.28
C GLN A 68 54.84 -10.03 -0.67
N LEU A 69 54.77 -11.32 -0.38
CA LEU A 69 53.99 -12.28 -1.12
C LEU A 69 52.48 -12.01 -0.95
N ALA A 70 52.05 -11.63 0.25
CA ALA A 70 50.67 -11.25 0.52
C ALA A 70 50.22 -10.05 -0.33
N ALA A 71 51.08 -9.04 -0.48
CA ALA A 71 50.78 -7.89 -1.33
C ALA A 71 50.60 -8.31 -2.79
N ARG A 72 51.47 -9.15 -3.34
CA ARG A 72 51.36 -9.67 -4.73
C ARG A 72 50.08 -10.49 -4.94
N VAL A 73 49.71 -11.32 -3.96
CA VAL A 73 48.47 -12.13 -4.03
C VAL A 73 47.22 -11.26 -4.01
N ARG A 74 47.22 -10.18 -3.23
CA ARG A 74 46.10 -9.22 -3.20
C ARG A 74 45.93 -8.49 -4.52
N ASP A 75 47.03 -8.20 -5.20
CA ASP A 75 47.04 -7.52 -6.49
C ASP A 75 46.56 -8.43 -7.64
N ASP A 76 46.90 -9.73 -7.57
CA ASP A 76 46.57 -10.71 -8.62
C ASP A 76 45.33 -11.56 -8.24
N ARG A 77 44.17 -10.92 -8.23
CA ARG A 77 42.88 -11.57 -7.98
C ARG A 77 42.42 -12.50 -9.09
N ALA A 78 42.98 -12.38 -10.27
CA ALA A 78 42.64 -13.25 -11.39
C ALA A 78 43.20 -14.67 -11.19
N THR A 79 44.40 -14.77 -10.70
CA THR A 79 45.10 -16.04 -10.51
C THR A 79 44.87 -16.68 -9.15
N PHE A 80 44.73 -15.85 -8.10
CA PHE A 80 44.60 -16.33 -6.74
C PHE A 80 43.24 -16.00 -6.13
N LEU A 81 42.75 -16.95 -5.34
CA LEU A 81 41.69 -16.73 -4.37
C LEU A 81 42.38 -16.67 -2.99
N TRP A 82 42.00 -15.72 -2.16
CA TRP A 82 42.62 -15.52 -0.86
C TRP A 82 41.60 -15.07 0.20
N SER A 83 41.89 -15.38 1.44
CA SER A 83 41.18 -14.90 2.62
C SER A 83 42.20 -14.49 3.69
N GLU A 84 41.83 -13.54 4.51
CA GLU A 84 42.69 -13.03 5.59
C GLU A 84 41.99 -13.20 6.93
N HIS A 85 42.62 -13.97 7.83
CA HIS A 85 42.12 -14.25 9.17
C HIS A 85 43.31 -14.18 10.16
N ASP A 86 43.07 -13.58 11.29
CA ASP A 86 44.04 -13.49 12.40
C ASP A 86 45.45 -13.00 11.99
N GLY A 87 45.52 -11.99 11.12
CA GLY A 87 46.78 -11.44 10.62
C GLY A 87 47.56 -12.37 9.69
N ARG A 88 46.92 -13.42 9.18
CA ARG A 88 47.47 -14.33 8.18
C ARG A 88 46.66 -14.28 6.93
N ILE A 89 47.30 -14.37 5.78
CA ILE A 89 46.66 -14.54 4.46
C ILE A 89 46.78 -16.00 4.03
N ALA A 90 45.68 -16.59 3.72
CA ALA A 90 45.62 -17.92 3.11
C ALA A 90 45.19 -17.75 1.65
N PHE A 91 45.85 -18.42 0.74
CA PHE A 91 45.55 -18.32 -0.68
C PHE A 91 45.72 -19.63 -1.43
N VAL A 92 45.03 -19.75 -2.55
CA VAL A 92 45.05 -20.91 -3.46
C VAL A 92 44.94 -20.44 -4.90
N ARG A 93 45.50 -21.17 -5.85
CA ARG A 93 45.29 -20.86 -7.29
C ARG A 93 43.89 -21.21 -7.74
N ARG A 94 43.23 -20.30 -8.44
CA ARG A 94 41.88 -20.50 -8.98
C ARG A 94 41.75 -21.72 -9.88
N GLU A 95 42.77 -22.01 -10.69
CA GLU A 95 42.81 -23.20 -11.57
C GLU A 95 42.52 -24.50 -10.81
N ARG A 96 43.03 -24.63 -9.59
CA ARG A 96 42.80 -25.81 -8.75
C ARG A 96 41.39 -25.95 -8.24
N LEU A 97 40.66 -24.85 -8.19
CA LEU A 97 39.27 -24.82 -7.73
C LEU A 97 38.27 -25.06 -8.85
N GLN A 98 38.67 -24.91 -10.12
CA GLN A 98 37.75 -24.96 -11.24
C GLN A 98 36.98 -26.27 -11.32
N GLY A 99 37.67 -27.43 -11.16
CA GLY A 99 37.02 -28.74 -11.16
C GLY A 99 35.94 -28.87 -10.09
N MET A 100 36.28 -28.49 -8.85
CA MET A 100 35.35 -28.48 -7.73
C MET A 100 34.18 -27.53 -7.95
N LEU A 101 34.44 -26.32 -8.42
CA LEU A 101 33.39 -25.31 -8.68
C LEU A 101 32.44 -25.75 -9.80
N THR A 102 32.96 -26.42 -10.83
CA THR A 102 32.12 -27.02 -11.87
C THR A 102 31.22 -28.10 -11.30
N GLU A 103 31.75 -29.02 -10.48
CA GLU A 103 30.98 -30.07 -9.84
C GLU A 103 29.88 -29.50 -8.92
N LEU A 104 30.20 -28.49 -8.11
CA LEU A 104 29.20 -27.79 -7.29
C LEU A 104 28.12 -27.11 -8.14
N SER A 105 28.52 -26.48 -9.24
CA SER A 105 27.61 -25.81 -10.16
C SER A 105 26.68 -26.79 -10.85
N GLU A 106 27.17 -27.95 -11.28
CA GLU A 106 26.39 -29.05 -11.86
C GLU A 106 25.38 -29.63 -10.85
N ALA A 107 25.77 -29.66 -9.57
CA ALA A 107 24.87 -30.01 -8.47
C ALA A 107 23.88 -28.92 -8.12
N GLY A 108 23.90 -27.76 -8.81
CA GLY A 108 23.05 -26.60 -8.54
C GLY A 108 23.43 -25.80 -7.30
N ILE A 109 24.64 -25.99 -6.79
CA ILE A 109 25.19 -25.30 -5.63
C ILE A 109 26.03 -24.13 -6.11
N HIS A 110 25.57 -22.92 -5.85
CA HIS A 110 26.30 -21.70 -6.18
C HIS A 110 26.76 -21.01 -4.88
N PRO A 111 28.04 -21.16 -4.51
CA PRO A 111 28.55 -20.60 -3.28
C PRO A 111 28.47 -19.08 -3.29
N GLN A 112 28.03 -18.51 -2.18
CA GLN A 112 27.94 -17.06 -2.01
C GLN A 112 29.30 -16.43 -1.68
N ARG A 113 30.14 -17.23 -1.05
CA ARG A 113 31.50 -16.83 -0.65
C ARG A 113 32.38 -18.06 -0.63
N ILE A 114 33.62 -17.87 -1.06
CA ILE A 114 34.65 -18.88 -0.94
C ILE A 114 35.74 -18.31 -0.06
N GLU A 115 36.08 -19.01 0.97
CA GLU A 115 37.14 -18.64 1.93
C GLU A 115 38.24 -19.69 1.92
N VAL A 116 39.45 -19.23 2.12
CA VAL A 116 40.62 -20.13 2.13
C VAL A 116 41.10 -20.29 3.56
N SER A 117 41.17 -21.55 4.04
CA SER A 117 41.65 -21.90 5.38
C SER A 117 40.91 -21.24 6.55
N ALA A 118 39.64 -20.88 6.34
CA ALA A 118 38.81 -20.37 7.41
C ALA A 118 38.09 -21.53 8.13
N PRO A 119 37.95 -21.49 9.45
CA PRO A 119 37.10 -22.46 10.16
C PRO A 119 35.60 -22.27 9.80
N PRO A 120 34.83 -23.36 9.80
CA PRO A 120 33.43 -23.33 9.36
C PRO A 120 32.54 -22.36 10.13
N ASP A 121 32.75 -22.19 11.42
CA ASP A 121 32.04 -21.27 12.31
C ASP A 121 32.31 -19.80 11.95
N THR A 122 33.56 -19.48 11.70
CA THR A 122 34.03 -18.12 11.31
C THR A 122 33.46 -17.75 9.95
N ALA A 123 33.53 -18.66 8.97
CA ALA A 123 33.03 -18.44 7.62
C ALA A 123 31.50 -18.17 7.59
N ALA A 124 30.74 -18.94 8.37
CA ALA A 124 29.29 -18.71 8.53
C ALA A 124 28.98 -17.41 9.28
N GLY A 125 29.77 -17.14 10.35
CA GLY A 125 29.62 -15.95 11.18
C GLY A 125 29.85 -14.66 10.40
N GLU A 126 30.90 -14.61 9.61
CA GLU A 126 31.23 -13.45 8.76
C GLU A 126 30.18 -13.20 7.68
N LEU A 127 29.64 -14.25 7.05
CA LEU A 127 28.53 -14.10 6.12
C LEU A 127 27.31 -13.50 6.81
N LEU A 128 26.93 -14.03 7.97
CA LEU A 128 25.73 -13.58 8.70
C LEU A 128 25.90 -12.17 9.31
N ALA A 129 27.11 -11.83 9.80
CA ALA A 129 27.41 -10.51 10.34
C ALA A 129 27.41 -9.41 9.27
N GLY A 130 27.84 -9.75 8.07
CA GLY A 130 27.92 -8.82 6.94
C GLY A 130 26.62 -8.58 6.19
N LEU A 131 25.53 -9.28 6.53
CA LEU A 131 24.28 -9.21 5.78
C LEU A 131 23.58 -7.84 5.93
N GLY A 132 23.65 -7.05 4.89
CA GLY A 132 22.94 -5.79 4.73
C GLY A 132 22.28 -5.67 3.35
N TRP A 133 21.32 -4.75 3.21
CA TRP A 133 20.63 -4.50 1.94
C TRP A 133 21.58 -4.26 0.76
N ARG A 134 22.69 -3.59 1.00
CA ARG A 134 23.68 -3.30 -0.04
C ARG A 134 24.42 -4.56 -0.51
N GLN A 135 24.58 -5.54 0.36
CA GLN A 135 25.27 -6.80 0.00
C GLN A 135 24.32 -7.76 -0.73
N LEU A 136 23.01 -7.70 -0.45
CA LEU A 136 22.00 -8.46 -1.19
C LEU A 136 21.97 -8.13 -2.67
N LEU A 137 22.28 -6.89 -3.02
CA LEU A 137 22.24 -6.40 -4.40
C LEU A 137 23.58 -6.55 -5.13
N ARG A 138 24.66 -6.91 -4.44
CA ARG A 138 25.95 -7.12 -5.10
C ARG A 138 26.00 -8.53 -5.69
N PRO A 139 26.21 -8.67 -7.01
CA PRO A 139 26.51 -9.97 -7.57
C PRO A 139 27.84 -10.46 -6.98
N THR A 140 27.88 -11.71 -6.54
CA THR A 140 29.13 -12.35 -6.17
C THR A 140 29.93 -12.66 -7.44
N ALA A 141 31.26 -12.75 -7.32
CA ALA A 141 32.15 -13.07 -8.46
C ALA A 141 31.78 -14.40 -9.16
N GLU A 142 30.95 -15.20 -8.55
CA GLU A 142 30.56 -16.55 -9.00
C GLU A 142 29.10 -16.64 -9.47
N GLY A 143 28.46 -15.50 -9.76
CA GLY A 143 27.20 -15.46 -10.52
C GLY A 143 25.91 -15.66 -9.75
N SER A 144 25.93 -16.04 -8.47
CA SER A 144 24.73 -16.13 -7.66
C SER A 144 24.59 -14.91 -6.75
N SER A 145 23.39 -14.32 -6.67
CA SER A 145 23.13 -13.24 -5.75
C SER A 145 22.35 -13.73 -4.53
N LEU A 146 22.74 -13.27 -3.34
CA LEU A 146 21.94 -13.49 -2.12
C LEU A 146 20.51 -13.05 -2.31
N ALA A 147 20.27 -12.05 -3.14
CA ALA A 147 18.95 -11.59 -3.54
C ALA A 147 18.11 -12.72 -4.16
N GLN A 148 18.70 -13.56 -5.01
CA GLN A 148 17.98 -14.68 -5.65
C GLN A 148 17.55 -15.73 -4.61
N ALA A 149 18.41 -16.04 -3.64
CA ALA A 149 18.06 -16.95 -2.55
C ALA A 149 16.94 -16.38 -1.64
N VAL A 150 17.01 -15.08 -1.34
CA VAL A 150 15.99 -14.38 -0.56
C VAL A 150 14.65 -14.34 -1.32
N VAL A 151 14.66 -13.96 -2.60
CA VAL A 151 13.47 -13.90 -3.43
C VAL A 151 12.81 -15.28 -3.53
N ARG A 152 13.59 -16.32 -3.80
CA ARG A 152 13.06 -17.69 -3.92
C ARG A 152 12.37 -18.17 -2.63
N ARG A 153 12.88 -17.80 -1.47
CA ARG A 153 12.30 -18.18 -0.17
C ARG A 153 11.17 -17.28 0.28
N ALA A 154 11.28 -15.97 0.00
CA ALA A 154 10.26 -15.00 0.34
C ALA A 154 9.04 -15.06 -0.59
N ALA A 155 9.17 -15.63 -1.78
CA ALA A 155 8.10 -15.67 -2.77
C ALA A 155 6.80 -16.30 -2.26
N LEU A 156 6.88 -17.46 -1.61
CA LEU A 156 5.71 -18.16 -1.07
C LEU A 156 5.00 -17.36 0.06
N PRO A 157 5.69 -16.90 1.13
CA PRO A 157 5.03 -16.14 2.18
C PRO A 157 4.51 -14.77 1.68
N VAL A 158 5.22 -14.12 0.75
CA VAL A 158 4.76 -12.86 0.15
C VAL A 158 3.51 -13.09 -0.71
N LEU A 159 3.49 -14.15 -1.52
CA LEU A 159 2.31 -14.54 -2.28
C LEU A 159 1.12 -14.85 -1.37
N GLY A 160 1.35 -15.59 -0.28
CA GLY A 160 0.34 -15.88 0.73
C GLY A 160 -0.24 -14.62 1.36
N LEU A 161 0.64 -13.69 1.77
CA LEU A 161 0.22 -12.40 2.32
C LEU A 161 -0.60 -11.60 1.29
N PHE A 162 -0.15 -11.57 0.04
CA PHE A 162 -0.86 -10.89 -1.04
C PHE A 162 -2.25 -11.46 -1.26
N LEU A 163 -2.38 -12.79 -1.29
CA LEU A 163 -3.68 -13.46 -1.43
C LEU A 163 -4.60 -13.17 -0.23
N CYS A 164 -4.08 -13.15 1.00
CA CYS A 164 -4.84 -12.77 2.19
C CYS A 164 -5.34 -11.33 2.12
N LEU A 165 -4.49 -10.39 1.69
CA LEU A 165 -4.88 -9.00 1.50
C LEU A 165 -5.93 -8.84 0.40
N LEU A 166 -5.81 -9.60 -0.69
CA LEU A 166 -6.76 -9.59 -1.79
C LEU A 166 -8.12 -10.15 -1.34
N ALA A 167 -8.13 -11.25 -0.57
CA ALA A 167 -9.34 -11.82 0.02
C ALA A 167 -10.00 -10.85 1.02
N ALA A 168 -9.22 -10.21 1.89
CA ALA A 168 -9.71 -9.19 2.81
C ALA A 168 -10.32 -8.00 2.06
N ASN A 169 -9.66 -7.53 1.01
CA ASN A 169 -10.20 -6.46 0.17
C ASN A 169 -11.51 -6.87 -0.53
N ALA A 170 -11.57 -8.08 -1.07
CA ALA A 170 -12.78 -8.62 -1.70
C ALA A 170 -13.94 -8.75 -0.70
N ALA A 171 -13.67 -9.08 0.56
CA ALA A 171 -14.68 -9.16 1.60
C ALA A 171 -15.20 -7.78 2.06
N VAL A 172 -14.32 -6.77 2.11
CA VAL A 172 -14.66 -5.42 2.57
C VAL A 172 -15.25 -4.54 1.45
N ALA A 173 -14.84 -4.75 0.22
CA ALA A 173 -15.29 -3.95 -0.94
C ALA A 173 -16.82 -3.87 -1.10
N PRO A 174 -17.60 -4.95 -0.94
CA PRO A 174 -19.08 -4.87 -1.06
C PRO A 174 -19.70 -3.99 0.03
N SER A 175 -19.19 -4.08 1.27
CA SER A 175 -19.71 -3.29 2.39
C SER A 175 -19.43 -1.79 2.23
N LEU A 176 -18.27 -1.43 1.69
CA LEU A 176 -17.92 -0.05 1.37
C LEU A 176 -18.76 0.48 0.21
N ASN A 177 -19.03 -0.35 -0.78
CA ASN A 177 -19.81 0.05 -1.95
C ASN A 177 -21.28 0.29 -1.58
N THR A 178 -21.86 -0.55 -0.73
CA THR A 178 -23.21 -0.34 -0.17
C THR A 178 -23.29 0.94 0.68
N ARG A 179 -22.33 1.20 1.53
CA ARG A 179 -22.26 2.46 2.32
C ARG A 179 -22.14 3.69 1.41
N ARG A 180 -21.31 3.60 0.38
CA ARG A 180 -21.18 4.69 -0.60
C ARG A 180 -22.49 4.97 -1.32
N GLN A 181 -23.21 3.94 -1.74
CA GLN A 181 -24.52 4.09 -2.39
C GLN A 181 -25.59 4.67 -1.46
N THR A 182 -25.61 4.25 -0.18
CA THR A 182 -26.53 4.83 0.82
C THR A 182 -26.23 6.31 1.05
N LEU A 183 -24.98 6.68 1.23
CA LEU A 183 -24.59 8.08 1.40
C LEU A 183 -24.91 8.94 0.15
N GLN A 184 -24.70 8.41 -1.04
CA GLN A 184 -25.08 9.11 -2.28
C GLN A 184 -26.60 9.32 -2.38
N LYS A 185 -27.41 8.32 -2.00
CA LYS A 185 -28.86 8.46 -1.94
C LYS A 185 -29.31 9.49 -0.92
N GLU A 186 -28.70 9.50 0.27
CA GLU A 186 -29.00 10.50 1.30
C GLU A 186 -28.62 11.92 0.86
N LEU A 187 -27.46 12.11 0.21
CA LEU A 187 -27.06 13.40 -0.34
C LEU A 187 -28.04 13.87 -1.41
N SER A 188 -28.39 13.02 -2.35
CA SER A 188 -29.34 13.39 -3.40
C SER A 188 -30.73 13.69 -2.84
N ALA A 189 -31.17 13.00 -1.79
CA ALA A 189 -32.42 13.29 -1.10
C ALA A 189 -32.38 14.66 -0.42
N ARG A 190 -31.28 14.99 0.28
CA ARG A 190 -31.06 16.30 0.93
C ARG A 190 -31.03 17.44 -0.10
N GLU A 191 -30.31 17.23 -1.21
CA GLU A 191 -30.24 18.23 -2.29
C GLU A 191 -31.63 18.51 -2.89
N ARG A 192 -32.44 17.47 -3.12
CA ARG A 192 -33.84 17.64 -3.58
C ARG A 192 -34.69 18.40 -2.57
N THR A 193 -34.56 18.09 -1.28
CA THR A 193 -35.29 18.77 -0.22
C THR A 193 -34.86 20.26 -0.12
N ALA A 194 -33.58 20.55 -0.22
CA ALA A 194 -33.03 21.88 -0.20
C ALA A 194 -33.48 22.70 -1.43
N SER A 195 -33.47 22.10 -2.62
CA SER A 195 -33.97 22.73 -3.84
C SER A 195 -35.47 23.05 -3.73
N THR A 196 -36.27 22.12 -3.21
CA THR A 196 -37.72 22.34 -3.03
C THR A 196 -38.00 23.46 -2.02
N ALA A 197 -37.19 23.54 -0.94
CA ALA A 197 -37.32 24.61 0.04
C ALA A 197 -36.86 25.96 -0.51
N ALA A 198 -35.84 26.01 -1.33
CA ALA A 198 -35.39 27.23 -2.01
C ALA A 198 -36.45 27.73 -2.98
N ASP A 199 -37.01 26.85 -3.79
CA ASP A 199 -38.10 27.20 -4.71
C ASP A 199 -39.35 27.74 -3.97
N ALA A 200 -39.67 27.17 -2.79
CA ALA A 200 -40.78 27.66 -1.97
C ALA A 200 -40.51 29.07 -1.41
N THR A 201 -39.31 29.34 -0.94
CA THR A 201 -38.87 30.65 -0.44
C THR A 201 -38.86 31.71 -1.53
N ASP A 202 -38.39 31.35 -2.72
CA ASP A 202 -38.37 32.28 -3.86
C ASP A 202 -39.79 32.61 -4.36
N ARG A 203 -40.69 31.63 -4.33
CA ARG A 203 -42.10 31.88 -4.60
C ARG A 203 -42.76 32.83 -3.57
N GLN A 204 -42.46 32.64 -2.29
CA GLN A 204 -42.92 33.55 -1.25
C GLN A 204 -42.38 34.97 -1.43
N ARG A 205 -41.07 35.11 -1.75
CA ARG A 205 -40.47 36.44 -2.04
C ARG A 205 -41.11 37.11 -3.26
N ALA A 206 -41.34 36.33 -4.33
CA ALA A 206 -42.01 36.88 -5.52
C ALA A 206 -43.41 37.38 -5.20
N LEU A 207 -44.18 36.61 -4.41
CA LEU A 207 -45.51 37.06 -3.96
C LEU A 207 -45.45 38.33 -3.10
N LEU A 208 -44.51 38.39 -2.15
CA LEU A 208 -44.33 39.57 -1.31
C LEU A 208 -43.92 40.80 -2.14
N ALA A 209 -43.02 40.62 -3.12
CA ALA A 209 -42.63 41.68 -4.03
C ALA A 209 -43.81 42.18 -4.87
N GLU A 210 -44.66 41.30 -5.36
CA GLU A 210 -45.87 41.67 -6.09
C GLU A 210 -46.89 42.42 -5.21
N PHE A 211 -46.98 42.00 -3.93
CA PHE A 211 -47.82 42.74 -2.97
C PHE A 211 -47.28 44.15 -2.62
N SER A 212 -45.95 44.31 -2.53
CA SER A 212 -45.30 45.57 -2.17
C SER A 212 -45.23 46.57 -3.34
N ALA A 213 -45.21 46.10 -4.58
CA ALA A 213 -45.09 46.97 -5.76
C ALA A 213 -46.39 47.71 -6.13
N ARG A 214 -47.49 47.42 -5.47
CA ARG A 214 -48.76 48.16 -5.75
C ARG A 214 -48.85 49.44 -4.94
N PRO A 215 -49.17 50.58 -5.60
CA PRO A 215 -49.48 51.81 -4.88
C PRO A 215 -50.69 51.54 -3.99
N ALA A 216 -50.44 51.57 -2.71
CA ALA A 216 -51.46 51.31 -1.70
C ALA A 216 -52.46 52.47 -1.62
N VAL A 217 -53.48 52.38 -2.41
CA VAL A 217 -54.75 52.82 -1.83
C VAL A 217 -55.04 51.77 -0.76
N SER A 218 -54.87 52.18 0.50
CA SER A 218 -55.01 51.27 1.62
C SER A 218 -56.38 50.60 1.52
N ARG A 219 -56.36 49.24 1.34
CA ARG A 219 -57.60 48.48 1.30
C ARG A 219 -58.44 48.75 2.55
N ALA A 220 -57.80 49.08 3.65
CA ALA A 220 -58.45 49.54 4.85
C ALA A 220 -59.31 50.82 4.62
N VAL A 221 -58.77 51.78 3.88
CA VAL A 221 -59.53 53.00 3.55
C VAL A 221 -60.71 52.68 2.67
N VAL A 222 -60.58 51.71 1.75
CA VAL A 222 -61.72 51.29 0.92
C VAL A 222 -62.74 50.55 1.77
N CYS A 223 -62.36 49.71 2.65
CA CYS A 223 -63.21 48.99 3.59
C CYS A 223 -63.95 49.95 4.51
N ASP A 224 -63.25 50.96 5.06
CA ASP A 224 -63.83 52.00 5.92
C ASP A 224 -64.89 52.77 5.19
N ARG A 225 -64.61 53.24 3.97
CA ARG A 225 -65.59 53.93 3.17
C ARG A 225 -66.79 53.09 2.80
N ILE A 226 -66.58 51.80 2.57
CA ILE A 226 -67.70 50.88 2.33
C ILE A 226 -68.55 50.72 3.59
N ALA A 227 -67.86 50.58 4.75
CA ALA A 227 -68.50 50.45 6.06
C ALA A 227 -69.37 51.73 6.39
N GLU A 228 -68.86 52.93 6.08
CA GLU A 228 -69.59 54.19 6.21
C GLU A 228 -70.78 54.31 5.29
N ALA A 229 -70.67 53.72 4.08
CA ALA A 229 -71.71 53.79 3.09
C ALA A 229 -72.84 52.75 3.31
N VAL A 230 -72.61 51.74 4.13
CA VAL A 230 -73.61 50.67 4.39
C VAL A 230 -74.49 51.10 5.53
N PRO A 231 -75.83 51.11 5.31
CA PRO A 231 -76.77 51.44 6.36
C PRO A 231 -76.67 50.54 7.60
N ALA A 232 -76.80 51.10 8.82
CA ALA A 232 -76.67 50.34 10.07
C ALA A 232 -77.61 49.13 10.21
N GLN A 233 -78.62 49.02 9.38
CA GLN A 233 -79.58 47.93 9.35
C GLN A 233 -79.12 46.74 8.51
N VAL A 234 -78.05 46.87 7.73
CA VAL A 234 -77.59 45.84 6.80
C VAL A 234 -76.43 45.07 7.45
N VAL A 235 -76.56 43.77 7.60
CA VAL A 235 -75.48 42.91 8.05
C VAL A 235 -74.66 42.43 6.84
N LEU A 236 -73.39 42.86 6.77
CA LEU A 236 -72.48 42.41 5.72
C LEU A 236 -72.11 40.98 5.92
N THR A 237 -72.41 40.13 4.95
CA THR A 237 -72.04 38.71 4.97
C THR A 237 -70.79 38.42 4.15
N ARG A 238 -70.44 39.28 3.19
CA ARG A 238 -69.27 39.16 2.35
C ARG A 238 -68.80 40.50 1.84
N LEU A 239 -67.45 40.76 2.04
CA LEU A 239 -66.78 41.89 1.44
C LEU A 239 -65.53 41.36 0.71
N ALA A 240 -65.42 41.61 -0.56
CA ALA A 240 -64.25 41.27 -1.34
C ALA A 240 -63.82 42.47 -2.18
N VAL A 241 -62.72 43.05 -1.88
CA VAL A 241 -62.13 44.17 -2.63
C VAL A 241 -61.13 43.59 -3.65
N GLU A 242 -61.34 43.91 -4.92
CA GLU A 242 -60.55 43.41 -6.04
C GLU A 242 -60.46 41.87 -6.06
N PRO A 243 -61.59 41.15 -6.19
CA PRO A 243 -61.62 39.72 -6.19
C PRO A 243 -60.79 39.13 -7.32
N LEU A 244 -60.19 37.92 -7.08
CA LEU A 244 -59.48 37.19 -8.11
C LEU A 244 -60.43 36.78 -9.24
N THR A 245 -60.05 37.06 -10.49
CA THR A 245 -60.78 36.68 -11.69
C THR A 245 -60.73 35.18 -11.96
N LYS A 246 -59.63 34.58 -11.59
CA LYS A 246 -59.35 33.13 -11.72
C LYS A 246 -58.79 32.55 -10.44
N ARG A 247 -58.93 31.24 -10.27
CA ARG A 247 -58.38 30.54 -9.16
C ARG A 247 -56.84 30.68 -9.18
N PHE A 248 -56.25 30.87 -8.02
CA PHE A 248 -54.80 31.01 -7.88
C PHE A 248 -54.07 29.76 -8.45
N GLU A 249 -53.17 29.98 -9.40
CA GLU A 249 -52.24 28.97 -9.92
C GLU A 249 -50.81 29.42 -9.67
N ALA A 250 -50.01 28.56 -9.02
CA ALA A 250 -48.62 28.87 -8.72
C ALA A 250 -47.79 29.11 -10.00
N GLY A 251 -47.08 30.22 -10.07
CA GLY A 251 -46.26 30.59 -11.24
C GLY A 251 -46.95 31.40 -12.32
N LYS A 252 -48.27 31.70 -12.15
CA LYS A 252 -48.97 32.61 -13.04
C LYS A 252 -49.29 33.94 -12.35
N PRO A 253 -49.25 35.08 -13.07
CA PRO A 253 -49.57 36.37 -12.47
C PRO A 253 -51.01 36.37 -11.97
N LEU A 254 -51.24 37.00 -10.81
CA LEU A 254 -52.56 37.13 -10.20
C LEU A 254 -53.44 38.06 -11.05
N GLN A 255 -54.49 37.53 -11.62
CA GLN A 255 -55.49 38.33 -12.34
C GLN A 255 -56.59 38.70 -11.35
N ARG A 256 -56.79 40.00 -11.15
CA ARG A 256 -57.82 40.55 -10.27
C ARG A 256 -58.75 41.47 -11.07
N GLN A 257 -59.92 41.59 -10.60
CA GLN A 257 -60.87 42.64 -11.11
C GLN A 257 -60.48 43.96 -10.47
N GLU A 258 -59.70 44.76 -11.21
CA GLU A 258 -59.32 46.09 -10.74
C GLU A 258 -60.50 46.99 -10.49
N ARG A 259 -60.39 47.79 -9.42
CA ARG A 259 -61.41 48.78 -9.04
C ARG A 259 -62.80 48.21 -8.77
N THR A 260 -62.90 46.95 -8.46
CA THR A 260 -64.17 46.29 -8.17
C THR A 260 -64.25 45.87 -6.72
N ALA A 261 -65.26 46.18 -6.02
CA ALA A 261 -65.65 45.64 -4.75
C ALA A 261 -66.94 44.90 -4.81
N VAL A 262 -66.92 43.66 -4.30
CA VAL A 262 -68.15 42.84 -4.21
C VAL A 262 -68.61 42.87 -2.76
N VAL A 263 -69.80 43.38 -2.56
CA VAL A 263 -70.41 43.49 -1.25
C VAL A 263 -71.68 42.66 -1.24
N ALA A 264 -71.81 41.78 -0.29
CA ALA A 264 -73.07 41.02 -0.09
C ALA A 264 -73.51 41.19 1.37
N GLY A 265 -74.77 41.37 1.59
CA GLY A 265 -75.32 41.50 2.96
C GLY A 265 -76.83 41.15 2.95
N THR A 266 -77.35 41.02 4.12
CA THR A 266 -78.78 40.74 4.35
C THR A 266 -79.40 41.96 5.05
N ALA A 267 -80.48 42.44 4.57
CA ALA A 267 -81.32 43.49 5.24
C ALA A 267 -82.52 42.82 5.87
N PRO A 268 -82.88 43.22 7.08
CA PRO A 268 -84.14 42.77 7.65
C PRO A 268 -85.32 43.31 6.77
N ALA A 269 -86.31 42.44 6.55
CA ALA A 269 -87.52 42.76 5.76
C ALA A 269 -88.38 43.79 6.49
#